data_2f7299178be4ccd5671516dd7faade00
#
_entry.id   2f7299178be4ccd5671516dd7faade00
#
_cell.length_a   1.000
_cell.length_b   1.000
_cell.length_c   1.000
_cell.angle_alpha   90.00
_cell.angle_beta   90.00
_cell.angle_gamma   90.00
#
_symmetry.space_group_name_H-M   'P 1'
#
loop_
_entity.id
_entity.type
_entity.pdbx_description
1 polymer ?
#
loop_
_entity_poly.entity_id
_entity_poly.type
_entity_poly.pdbx_seq_one_letter_code
_entity_poly.pdbx_strand_id
1 'polypeptide(L)'
;MDIFFKTIVSLQVSPSTLNTKKKTQYLMQAAPQAAVMGTVQGSRPSSMMSLMDATKSCFQQYVGFSGRASRSEYWFFNLSFIIAVIGMMVLTFVSGLIADALVSVMGMLMLVVYLAYIIPLLAVTIRRLHDVGKSGWMFLIAFIPLIGGILLLVWAVTDGEPHDNAYGPVPTNTL
;
A
#
# COMPACT_ATOMS: atom_id res chain seq x y z
N MET A 1 17.96 37.94 2.96
CA MET A 1 16.95 38.29 1.93
C MET A 1 17.53 38.27 0.51
N ASP A 2 18.84 38.47 0.33
CA ASP A 2 19.48 38.51 -1.01
C ASP A 2 19.68 37.15 -1.73
N ILE A 3 19.75 36.06 -1.00
CA ILE A 3 19.95 34.72 -1.61
C ILE A 3 18.69 34.23 -2.32
N PHE A 4 17.52 34.52 -1.75
CA PHE A 4 16.22 34.11 -2.33
C PHE A 4 15.89 34.88 -3.61
N PHE A 5 16.24 36.18 -3.67
CA PHE A 5 16.03 37.04 -4.84
C PHE A 5 16.96 36.64 -6.01
N LYS A 6 18.22 36.28 -5.72
CA LYS A 6 19.15 35.76 -6.76
C LYS A 6 18.71 34.44 -7.35
N THR A 7 18.08 33.56 -6.57
CA THR A 7 17.58 32.27 -7.06
C THR A 7 16.37 32.44 -7.97
N ILE A 8 15.46 33.38 -7.69
CA ILE A 8 14.30 33.65 -8.54
C ILE A 8 14.68 34.34 -9.84
N VAL A 9 15.65 35.24 -9.82
CA VAL A 9 16.12 35.93 -11.03
C VAL A 9 16.93 35.00 -11.96
N SER A 10 17.60 33.97 -11.42
CA SER A 10 18.27 32.94 -12.25
C SER A 10 17.32 32.00 -13.00
N LEU A 11 16.07 31.93 -12.58
CA LEU A 11 15.04 31.05 -13.20
C LEU A 11 14.33 31.66 -14.42
N GLN A 12 14.57 32.94 -14.75
CA GLN A 12 13.91 33.64 -15.86
C GLN A 12 14.80 33.99 -17.06
N VAL A 13 16.03 33.48 -17.11
CA VAL A 13 16.87 33.71 -18.29
C VAL A 13 16.46 32.73 -19.40
N SER A 14 15.74 33.25 -20.39
CA SER A 14 15.36 32.49 -21.59
C SER A 14 16.63 31.97 -22.31
N PRO A 15 16.63 30.71 -22.74
CA PRO A 15 17.77 30.09 -23.46
C PRO A 15 18.17 30.83 -24.75
N SER A 16 17.28 31.67 -25.27
CA SER A 16 17.49 32.47 -26.49
C SER A 16 18.46 33.66 -26.33
N THR A 17 18.74 34.10 -25.09
CA THR A 17 19.56 35.27 -24.81
C THR A 17 20.99 34.92 -24.37
N LEU A 18 21.33 33.65 -24.28
CA LEU A 18 22.65 33.19 -23.83
C LEU A 18 23.61 32.98 -24.98
N ASN A 19 24.86 33.43 -24.79
CA ASN A 19 25.96 33.15 -25.69
C ASN A 19 26.15 31.61 -25.83
N THR A 20 26.58 31.16 -27.02
CA THR A 20 26.66 29.74 -27.42
C THR A 20 27.35 28.85 -26.40
N LYS A 21 28.45 29.32 -25.79
CA LYS A 21 29.18 28.56 -24.74
C LYS A 21 28.36 28.37 -23.45
N LYS A 22 27.64 29.42 -23.02
CA LYS A 22 26.76 29.32 -21.85
C LYS A 22 25.54 28.46 -22.15
N LYS A 23 25.00 28.53 -23.35
CA LYS A 23 23.87 27.68 -23.79
C LYS A 23 24.22 26.19 -23.75
N THR A 24 25.44 25.81 -24.22
CA THR A 24 25.91 24.42 -24.17
C THR A 24 26.06 23.94 -22.71
N GLN A 25 26.57 24.79 -21.83
CA GLN A 25 26.74 24.47 -20.41
C GLN A 25 25.38 24.30 -19.69
N TYR A 26 24.41 25.17 -20.00
CA TYR A 26 23.04 25.02 -19.48
C TYR A 26 22.37 23.74 -19.97
N LEU A 27 22.55 23.39 -21.26
CA LEU A 27 21.99 22.16 -21.81
C LEU A 27 22.65 20.91 -21.20
N MET A 28 23.94 20.95 -20.90
CA MET A 28 24.61 19.84 -20.19
C MET A 28 24.23 19.71 -18.73
N GLN A 29 23.88 20.80 -18.05
CA GLN A 29 23.37 20.77 -16.68
C GLN A 29 21.86 20.45 -16.59
N ALA A 30 21.07 20.90 -17.55
CA ALA A 30 19.64 20.67 -17.61
C ALA A 30 19.26 19.26 -18.12
N ALA A 31 20.09 18.68 -18.99
CA ALA A 31 19.84 17.35 -19.56
C ALA A 31 19.65 16.21 -18.51
N PRO A 32 20.49 16.13 -17.45
CA PRO A 32 20.28 15.12 -16.42
C PRO A 32 18.99 15.34 -15.61
N GLN A 33 18.65 16.61 -15.34
CA GLN A 33 17.46 16.96 -14.56
C GLN A 33 16.16 16.78 -15.35
N ALA A 34 16.18 17.13 -16.65
CA ALA A 34 15.04 16.89 -17.53
C ALA A 34 14.80 15.38 -17.78
N ALA A 35 15.87 14.61 -17.90
CA ALA A 35 15.77 13.14 -17.98
C ALA A 35 15.22 12.51 -16.70
N VAL A 36 15.59 13.04 -15.53
CA VAL A 36 15.05 12.57 -14.24
C VAL A 36 13.61 13.00 -14.04
N MET A 37 13.20 14.22 -14.47
CA MET A 37 11.80 14.64 -14.38
C MET A 37 10.87 13.92 -15.36
N GLY A 38 11.39 13.43 -16.50
CA GLY A 38 10.61 12.68 -17.49
C GLY A 38 10.41 11.20 -17.15
N THR A 39 11.13 10.66 -16.16
CA THR A 39 11.07 9.22 -15.79
C THR A 39 10.39 8.93 -14.47
N VAL A 40 9.89 9.93 -13.75
CA VAL A 40 9.07 9.73 -12.53
C VAL A 40 7.59 9.58 -12.89
N GLN A 41 7.28 9.02 -14.03
CA GLN A 41 6.01 8.36 -14.23
C GLN A 41 6.20 6.96 -13.67
N GLY A 42 5.80 6.77 -12.41
CA GLY A 42 5.91 5.51 -11.71
C GLY A 42 5.30 4.38 -12.53
N SER A 43 6.13 3.77 -13.37
CA SER A 43 5.74 2.52 -14.01
C SER A 43 5.54 1.52 -12.89
N ARG A 44 4.28 1.14 -12.64
CA ARG A 44 3.97 0.05 -11.73
C ARG A 44 4.81 -1.14 -12.16
N PRO A 45 5.71 -1.68 -11.32
CA PRO A 45 6.38 -2.92 -11.66
C PRO A 45 5.32 -4.00 -11.88
N SER A 46 5.49 -4.76 -12.93
CA SER A 46 4.54 -5.80 -13.38
C SER A 46 4.54 -7.07 -12.53
N SER A 47 5.23 -7.10 -11.39
CA SER A 47 5.32 -8.30 -10.56
C SER A 47 4.29 -8.27 -9.42
N MET A 48 3.45 -9.29 -9.39
CA MET A 48 2.57 -9.55 -8.25
C MET A 48 3.40 -9.88 -7.00
N MET A 49 2.94 -9.43 -5.84
CA MET A 49 3.49 -9.84 -4.57
C MET A 49 3.19 -11.33 -4.33
N SER A 50 4.12 -12.08 -3.75
CA SER A 50 3.83 -13.45 -3.33
C SER A 50 2.99 -13.47 -2.04
N LEU A 51 2.34 -14.60 -1.73
CA LEU A 51 1.60 -14.78 -0.47
C LEU A 51 2.49 -14.52 0.75
N MET A 52 3.73 -15.01 0.73
CA MET A 52 4.68 -14.87 1.83
C MET A 52 5.14 -13.42 1.98
N ASP A 53 5.43 -12.73 0.87
CA ASP A 53 5.88 -11.35 0.90
C ASP A 53 4.76 -10.42 1.36
N ALA A 54 3.51 -10.64 0.92
CA ALA A 54 2.35 -9.89 1.36
C ALA A 54 2.11 -10.05 2.88
N THR A 55 2.17 -11.29 3.36
CA THR A 55 2.02 -11.59 4.79
C THR A 55 3.12 -10.92 5.62
N LYS A 56 4.38 -11.06 5.17
CA LYS A 56 5.52 -10.43 5.83
C LYS A 56 5.42 -8.91 5.82
N SER A 57 5.08 -8.29 4.69
CA SER A 57 4.89 -6.84 4.56
C SER A 57 3.85 -6.32 5.54
N CYS A 58 2.68 -6.96 5.61
CA CYS A 58 1.59 -6.53 6.49
C CYS A 58 1.96 -6.68 7.97
N PHE A 59 2.68 -7.74 8.37
CA PHE A 59 3.15 -7.87 9.75
C PHE A 59 4.29 -6.91 10.08
N GLN A 60 5.16 -6.57 9.14
CA GLN A 60 6.18 -5.53 9.34
C GLN A 60 5.57 -4.14 9.51
N GLN A 61 4.43 -3.89 8.85
CA GLN A 61 3.65 -2.66 8.94
C GLN A 61 2.42 -2.84 9.86
N TYR A 62 2.59 -3.54 10.98
CA TYR A 62 1.51 -3.99 11.86
C TYR A 62 0.47 -2.90 12.20
N VAL A 63 0.96 -1.70 12.55
CA VAL A 63 0.15 -0.49 12.84
C VAL A 63 0.35 0.60 11.78
N GLY A 64 0.79 0.23 10.58
CA GLY A 64 1.05 1.16 9.48
C GLY A 64 -0.23 1.51 8.73
N PHE A 65 -0.91 2.58 9.17
CA PHE A 65 -2.14 3.07 8.53
C PHE A 65 -1.88 4.09 7.42
N SER A 66 -0.66 4.57 7.27
CA SER A 66 -0.24 5.49 6.22
C SER A 66 0.32 4.77 5.00
N GLY A 67 0.33 5.45 3.85
CA GLY A 67 0.76 4.87 2.59
C GLY A 67 -0.37 4.18 1.83
N ARG A 68 -0.01 3.39 0.82
CA ARG A 68 -0.92 2.71 -0.10
C ARG A 68 -0.61 1.22 -0.14
N ALA A 69 -1.63 0.38 -0.31
CA ALA A 69 -1.49 -1.06 -0.50
C ALA A 69 -1.98 -1.49 -1.87
N SER A 70 -1.21 -2.32 -2.56
CA SER A 70 -1.61 -2.91 -3.83
C SER A 70 -2.71 -3.94 -3.67
N ARG A 71 -3.37 -4.31 -4.79
CA ARG A 71 -4.37 -5.38 -4.80
C ARG A 71 -3.77 -6.71 -4.34
N SER A 72 -2.57 -7.06 -4.83
CA SER A 72 -1.90 -8.29 -4.45
C SER A 72 -1.58 -8.34 -2.96
N GLU A 73 -1.08 -7.25 -2.37
CA GLU A 73 -0.82 -7.17 -0.92
C GLU A 73 -2.10 -7.40 -0.12
N TYR A 74 -3.18 -6.71 -0.48
CA TYR A 74 -4.48 -6.84 0.19
C TYR A 74 -5.05 -8.26 0.10
N TRP A 75 -5.16 -8.81 -1.12
CA TRP A 75 -5.81 -10.11 -1.33
C TRP A 75 -4.99 -11.27 -0.77
N PHE A 76 -3.67 -11.28 -0.95
CA PHE A 76 -2.84 -12.34 -0.40
C PHE A 76 -2.75 -12.29 1.11
N PHE A 77 -2.78 -11.10 1.73
CA PHE A 77 -2.85 -11.02 3.19
C PHE A 77 -4.18 -11.55 3.73
N ASN A 78 -5.31 -11.18 3.12
CA ASN A 78 -6.61 -11.75 3.47
C ASN A 78 -6.64 -13.28 3.28
N LEU A 79 -6.04 -13.78 2.19
CA LEU A 79 -5.92 -15.21 1.95
C LEU A 79 -5.08 -15.91 3.04
N SER A 80 -3.97 -15.29 3.47
CA SER A 80 -3.16 -15.83 4.57
C SER A 80 -3.94 -15.96 5.88
N PHE A 81 -4.78 -14.97 6.18
CA PHE A 81 -5.68 -15.03 7.33
C PHE A 81 -6.70 -16.18 7.21
N ILE A 82 -7.33 -16.33 6.06
CA ILE A 82 -8.28 -17.43 5.82
C ILE A 82 -7.59 -18.78 5.99
N ILE A 83 -6.39 -18.97 5.44
CA ILE A 83 -5.61 -20.21 5.58
C ILE A 83 -5.28 -20.46 7.06
N ALA A 84 -4.86 -19.43 7.80
CA ALA A 84 -4.57 -19.56 9.23
C ALA A 84 -5.82 -19.98 10.03
N VAL A 85 -6.96 -19.36 9.77
CA VAL A 85 -8.23 -19.69 10.45
C VAL A 85 -8.69 -21.12 10.12
N ILE A 86 -8.67 -21.51 8.85
CA ILE A 86 -9.05 -22.87 8.43
C ILE A 86 -8.10 -23.90 9.06
N GLY A 87 -6.78 -23.63 9.06
CA GLY A 87 -5.80 -24.50 9.70
C GLY A 87 -6.07 -24.69 11.19
N MET A 88 -6.37 -23.59 11.90
CA MET A 88 -6.73 -23.65 13.32
C MET A 88 -8.06 -24.38 13.56
N MET A 89 -9.06 -24.22 12.69
CA MET A 89 -10.32 -24.97 12.79
C MET A 89 -10.11 -26.47 12.63
N VAL A 90 -9.30 -26.89 11.66
CA VAL A 90 -8.95 -28.29 11.45
C VAL A 90 -8.19 -28.85 12.67
N LEU A 91 -7.22 -28.12 13.20
CA LEU A 91 -6.48 -28.53 14.40
C LEU A 91 -7.41 -28.65 15.62
N THR A 92 -8.34 -27.73 15.78
CA THR A 92 -9.33 -27.78 16.88
C THR A 92 -10.25 -29.00 16.72
N PHE A 93 -10.70 -29.28 15.52
CA PHE A 93 -11.53 -30.47 15.24
C PHE A 93 -10.78 -31.77 15.56
N VAL A 94 -9.54 -31.91 15.09
CA VAL A 94 -8.70 -33.08 15.34
C VAL A 94 -8.42 -33.23 16.84
N SER A 95 -8.17 -32.12 17.56
CA SER A 95 -7.96 -32.13 19.00
C SER A 95 -9.15 -32.68 19.78
N GLY A 96 -10.37 -32.38 19.34
CA GLY A 96 -11.61 -32.88 19.92
C GLY A 96 -11.80 -34.40 19.80
N LEU A 97 -11.15 -35.03 18.80
CA LEU A 97 -11.14 -36.49 18.68
C LEU A 97 -10.19 -37.18 19.68
N ILE A 98 -9.28 -36.41 20.32
CA ILE A 98 -8.26 -36.92 21.22
C ILE A 98 -8.64 -36.66 22.69
N ALA A 99 -8.93 -35.40 23.03
CA ALA A 99 -9.32 -35.03 24.39
C ALA A 99 -9.99 -33.63 24.41
N ASP A 100 -11.07 -33.49 25.20
CA ASP A 100 -11.81 -32.24 25.38
C ASP A 100 -10.93 -31.09 25.90
N ALA A 101 -9.96 -31.39 26.77
CA ALA A 101 -9.02 -30.39 27.28
C ALA A 101 -8.20 -29.72 26.19
N LEU A 102 -7.85 -30.44 25.12
CA LEU A 102 -7.10 -29.89 23.98
C LEU A 102 -7.94 -28.90 23.17
N VAL A 103 -9.25 -29.10 23.07
CA VAL A 103 -10.17 -28.16 22.38
C VAL A 103 -10.09 -26.77 23.01
N SER A 104 -10.07 -26.70 24.35
CA SER A 104 -9.96 -25.44 25.06
C SER A 104 -8.63 -24.71 24.77
N VAL A 105 -7.54 -25.45 24.73
CA VAL A 105 -6.21 -24.90 24.37
C VAL A 105 -6.21 -24.39 22.94
N MET A 106 -6.75 -25.16 21.97
CA MET A 106 -6.82 -24.75 20.57
C MET A 106 -7.74 -23.51 20.39
N GLY A 107 -8.85 -23.44 21.13
CA GLY A 107 -9.72 -22.26 21.15
C GLY A 107 -9.00 -21.00 21.63
N MET A 108 -8.17 -21.11 22.66
CA MET A 108 -7.34 -20.00 23.15
C MET A 108 -6.30 -19.57 22.09
N LEU A 109 -5.63 -20.53 21.44
CA LEU A 109 -4.69 -20.25 20.37
C LEU A 109 -5.37 -19.59 19.17
N MET A 110 -6.59 -20.02 18.83
CA MET A 110 -7.38 -19.39 17.77
C MET A 110 -7.70 -17.92 18.10
N LEU A 111 -8.05 -17.61 19.35
CA LEU A 111 -8.23 -16.22 19.79
C LEU A 111 -6.95 -15.39 19.60
N VAL A 112 -5.79 -15.95 19.95
CA VAL A 112 -4.49 -15.27 19.73
C VAL A 112 -4.26 -14.99 18.24
N VAL A 113 -4.56 -15.94 17.36
CA VAL A 113 -4.47 -15.74 15.90
C VAL A 113 -5.38 -14.61 15.44
N TYR A 114 -6.65 -14.58 15.88
CA TYR A 114 -7.56 -13.48 15.55
C TYR A 114 -7.03 -12.12 16.00
N LEU A 115 -6.56 -12.03 17.24
CA LEU A 115 -6.01 -10.78 17.79
C LEU A 115 -4.75 -10.33 17.05
N ALA A 116 -3.91 -11.28 16.62
CA ALA A 116 -2.70 -10.98 15.86
C ALA A 116 -3.00 -10.45 14.45
N TYR A 117 -4.10 -10.86 13.83
CA TYR A 117 -4.45 -10.44 12.47
C TYR A 117 -5.34 -9.20 12.41
N ILE A 118 -6.12 -8.89 13.46
CA ILE A 118 -7.15 -7.83 13.42
C ILE A 118 -6.56 -6.46 13.07
N ILE A 119 -5.44 -6.08 13.68
CA ILE A 119 -4.81 -4.78 13.45
C ILE A 119 -4.16 -4.69 12.05
N PRO A 120 -3.34 -5.66 11.60
CA PRO A 120 -2.79 -5.62 10.24
C PRO A 120 -3.87 -5.71 9.14
N LEU A 121 -4.97 -6.45 9.36
CA LEU A 121 -6.11 -6.48 8.43
C LEU A 121 -6.75 -5.09 8.30
N LEU A 122 -6.95 -4.40 9.42
CA LEU A 122 -7.43 -3.03 9.41
C LEU A 122 -6.45 -2.10 8.71
N ALA A 123 -5.16 -2.21 9.01
CA ALA A 123 -4.12 -1.38 8.42
C ALA A 123 -4.02 -1.57 6.90
N VAL A 124 -4.01 -2.81 6.40
CA VAL A 124 -3.96 -3.06 4.95
C VAL A 124 -5.24 -2.61 4.25
N THR A 125 -6.41 -2.72 4.91
CA THR A 125 -7.68 -2.25 4.36
C THR A 125 -7.68 -0.72 4.21
N ILE A 126 -7.22 0.01 5.22
CA ILE A 126 -7.09 1.47 5.15
C ILE A 126 -6.10 1.88 4.06
N ARG A 127 -4.92 1.24 3.97
CA ARG A 127 -3.94 1.50 2.91
C ARG A 127 -4.49 1.16 1.52
N ARG A 128 -5.39 0.16 1.42
CA ARG A 128 -6.09 -0.15 0.18
C ARG A 128 -7.09 0.93 -0.21
N LEU A 129 -7.84 1.51 0.74
CA LEU A 129 -8.70 2.67 0.50
C LEU A 129 -7.90 3.87 0.02
N HIS A 130 -6.75 4.13 0.61
CA HIS A 130 -5.83 5.18 0.18
C HIS A 130 -5.36 4.98 -1.28
N ASP A 131 -5.15 3.73 -1.70
CA ASP A 131 -4.71 3.41 -3.06
C ASP A 131 -5.77 3.77 -4.13
N VAL A 132 -7.05 3.70 -3.79
CA VAL A 132 -8.18 4.12 -4.64
C VAL A 132 -8.64 5.57 -4.36
N GLY A 133 -7.79 6.39 -3.75
CA GLY A 133 -8.06 7.82 -3.46
C GLY A 133 -9.12 8.06 -2.41
N LYS A 134 -9.45 7.06 -1.58
CA LYS A 134 -10.45 7.18 -0.51
C LYS A 134 -9.80 7.41 0.84
N SER A 135 -10.46 8.20 1.69
CA SER A 135 -10.02 8.38 3.07
C SER A 135 -10.13 7.06 3.85
N GLY A 136 -9.17 6.80 4.74
CA GLY A 136 -9.20 5.65 5.66
C GLY A 136 -10.47 5.60 6.52
N TRP A 137 -11.08 6.75 6.83
CA TRP A 137 -12.36 6.82 7.55
C TRP A 137 -13.51 6.16 6.81
N MET A 138 -13.41 5.97 5.49
CA MET A 138 -14.38 5.23 4.70
C MET A 138 -14.48 3.75 5.12
N PHE A 139 -13.50 3.22 5.87
CA PHE A 139 -13.62 1.91 6.50
C PHE A 139 -14.85 1.81 7.41
N LEU A 140 -15.26 2.91 8.07
CA LEU A 140 -16.43 2.92 8.95
C LEU A 140 -17.74 2.58 8.24
N ILE A 141 -17.78 2.66 6.92
CA ILE A 141 -18.95 2.23 6.13
C ILE A 141 -19.22 0.73 6.30
N ALA A 142 -18.22 -0.06 6.73
CA ALA A 142 -18.36 -1.48 7.06
C ALA A 142 -19.47 -1.74 8.10
N PHE A 143 -19.74 -0.76 8.97
CA PHE A 143 -20.79 -0.86 9.99
C PHE A 143 -22.22 -0.70 9.44
N ILE A 144 -22.36 -0.31 8.15
CA ILE A 144 -23.67 -0.27 7.49
C ILE A 144 -23.97 -1.67 6.95
N PRO A 145 -24.96 -2.39 7.51
CA PRO A 145 -25.27 -3.75 7.06
C PRO A 145 -25.55 -3.80 5.56
N LEU A 146 -25.10 -4.84 4.90
CA LEU A 146 -25.23 -5.14 3.46
C LEU A 146 -24.48 -4.16 2.54
N ILE A 147 -24.66 -2.86 2.71
CA ILE A 147 -24.07 -1.84 1.83
C ILE A 147 -22.56 -1.71 2.08
N GLY A 148 -22.15 -1.67 3.34
CA GLY A 148 -20.75 -1.39 3.71
C GLY A 148 -19.78 -2.45 3.20
N GLY A 149 -20.10 -3.72 3.39
CA GLY A 149 -19.26 -4.81 2.90
C GLY A 149 -19.14 -4.83 1.37
N ILE A 150 -20.25 -4.55 0.65
CA ILE A 150 -20.24 -4.49 -0.82
C ILE A 150 -19.37 -3.34 -1.31
N LEU A 151 -19.50 -2.13 -0.71
CA LEU A 151 -18.69 -0.98 -1.10
C LEU A 151 -17.20 -1.21 -0.83
N LEU A 152 -16.84 -1.76 0.33
CA LEU A 152 -15.45 -2.10 0.63
C LEU A 152 -14.90 -3.14 -0.35
N LEU A 153 -15.70 -4.14 -0.70
CA LEU A 153 -15.32 -5.15 -1.71
C LEU A 153 -15.09 -4.49 -3.07
N VAL A 154 -15.99 -3.61 -3.51
CA VAL A 154 -15.85 -2.86 -4.78
C VAL A 154 -14.54 -2.07 -4.77
N TRP A 155 -14.23 -1.33 -3.71
CA TRP A 155 -12.98 -0.58 -3.63
C TRP A 155 -11.74 -1.49 -3.52
N ALA A 156 -11.86 -2.64 -2.90
CA ALA A 156 -10.76 -3.62 -2.85
C ALA A 156 -10.42 -4.19 -4.23
N VAL A 157 -11.41 -4.36 -5.11
CA VAL A 157 -11.23 -4.88 -6.48
C VAL A 157 -10.85 -3.79 -7.47
N THR A 158 -11.35 -2.55 -7.28
CA THR A 158 -11.09 -1.41 -8.19
C THR A 158 -9.58 -1.15 -8.32
N ASP A 159 -9.11 -0.80 -9.51
CA ASP A 159 -7.70 -0.42 -9.71
C ASP A 159 -7.36 0.83 -8.89
N GLY A 160 -6.16 0.84 -8.30
CA GLY A 160 -5.63 2.01 -7.61
C GLY A 160 -5.28 3.14 -8.58
N GLU A 161 -5.20 4.36 -8.06
CA GLU A 161 -4.80 5.52 -8.86
C GLU A 161 -3.42 5.29 -9.51
N PRO A 162 -3.27 5.54 -10.83
CA PRO A 162 -2.04 5.26 -11.56
C PRO A 162 -0.92 6.29 -11.32
N HIS A 163 -1.19 7.30 -10.53
CA HIS A 163 -0.28 8.39 -10.17
C HIS A 163 -0.14 8.50 -8.64
N ASP A 164 0.88 9.20 -8.19
CA ASP A 164 1.06 9.52 -6.78
C ASP A 164 -0.11 10.39 -6.28
N ASN A 165 -0.62 10.06 -5.12
CA ASN A 165 -1.75 10.77 -4.51
C ASN A 165 -1.40 11.31 -3.12
N ALA A 166 -2.39 11.90 -2.43
CA ALA A 166 -2.22 12.49 -1.10
C ALA A 166 -1.68 11.50 -0.03
N TYR A 167 -1.75 10.20 -0.30
CA TYR A 167 -1.34 9.14 0.65
C TYR A 167 0.02 8.54 0.33
N GLY A 168 0.60 8.88 -0.82
CA GLY A 168 1.95 8.46 -1.17
C GLY A 168 2.12 7.98 -2.61
N PRO A 169 3.31 7.46 -2.93
CA PRO A 169 3.64 6.98 -4.27
C PRO A 169 2.82 5.73 -4.63
N VAL A 170 2.73 5.49 -5.94
CA VAL A 170 2.09 4.28 -6.48
C VAL A 170 2.76 3.04 -5.90
N PRO A 171 2.01 2.06 -5.35
CA PRO A 171 2.58 0.82 -4.86
C PRO A 171 3.35 0.10 -5.96
N THR A 172 4.55 -0.37 -5.63
CA THR A 172 5.45 -1.05 -6.58
C THR A 172 4.96 -2.45 -6.98
N ASN A 173 3.98 -3.00 -6.26
CA ASN A 173 3.43 -4.35 -6.46
C ASN A 173 2.00 -4.24 -6.94
N THR A 174 1.70 -4.74 -8.13
CA THR A 174 0.35 -4.76 -8.71
C THR A 174 -0.10 -6.18 -9.01
N LEU A 175 -1.41 -6.38 -9.03
CA LEU A 175 -2.01 -7.56 -9.68
C LEU A 175 -1.93 -7.40 -11.17
#